data_ebeaaaad424821f907a201d31323a0dc
#
_entry.id   ebeaaaad424821f907a201d31323a0dc
#
_cell.length_a   1.000
_cell.length_b   1.000
_cell.length_c   1.000
_cell.angle_alpha   90.00
_cell.angle_beta   90.00
_cell.angle_gamma   90.00
#
_symmetry.space_group_name_H-M   'P 1'
#
loop_
_entity.id
_entity.type
_entity.pdbx_description
1 polymer ?
#
loop_
_entity_poly.entity_id
_entity_poly.type
_entity_poly.pdbx_seq_one_letter_code
_entity_poly.pdbx_strand_id
1 'polypeptide(L)'
;MHYPSGQWTIWCAESRPFETVVSERLKVFIAAGYETVVIGDNMIGFCIAQKKVNAVFVFYQHVTNEHACCQGGGLLVAVLAKELGVACNLYPTDFDSEKAATGDSLCFAGHNITPLGSHSYIPGADRVALSYFKERW
;
A
#
# COMPACT_ATOMS: atom_id res chain seq x y z
N MET A 1 -2.86 -4.87 -16.74
CA MET A 1 -4.08 -5.49 -16.17
C MET A 1 -5.28 -4.75 -16.73
N HIS A 2 -6.14 -5.43 -17.48
CA HIS A 2 -7.32 -4.81 -18.05
C HIS A 2 -8.53 -5.33 -17.28
N TYR A 3 -8.92 -4.60 -16.25
CA TYR A 3 -10.19 -4.88 -15.58
C TYR A 3 -11.31 -4.15 -16.31
N PRO A 4 -12.48 -4.78 -16.49
CA PRO A 4 -13.62 -4.10 -17.09
C PRO A 4 -13.99 -2.86 -16.28
N SER A 5 -13.98 -1.70 -16.91
CA SER A 5 -14.40 -0.44 -16.28
C SER A 5 -15.81 -0.59 -15.68
N GLY A 6 -16.03 -0.02 -14.51
CA GLY A 6 -17.33 0.03 -13.84
C GLY A 6 -17.75 -1.19 -13.02
N GLN A 7 -16.92 -2.25 -12.97
CA GLN A 7 -17.20 -3.45 -12.17
C GLN A 7 -16.43 -3.53 -10.84
N TRP A 8 -15.47 -2.63 -10.62
CA TRP A 8 -14.59 -2.68 -9.45
C TRP A 8 -14.59 -1.36 -8.71
N THR A 9 -14.68 -1.45 -7.40
CA THR A 9 -14.37 -0.34 -6.49
C THR A 9 -12.96 -0.54 -5.98
N ILE A 10 -12.10 0.46 -6.19
CA ILE A 10 -10.71 0.44 -5.76
C ILE A 10 -10.59 1.11 -4.39
N TRP A 11 -10.17 0.35 -3.39
CA TRP A 11 -9.91 0.84 -2.05
C TRP A 11 -8.42 1.07 -1.88
N CYS A 12 -8.02 2.32 -1.65
CA CYS A 12 -6.62 2.71 -1.48
C CYS A 12 -6.37 3.16 -0.05
N ALA A 13 -5.38 2.55 0.59
CA ALA A 13 -4.84 3.11 1.82
C ALA A 13 -4.04 4.38 1.52
N GLU A 14 -4.06 5.35 2.42
CA GLU A 14 -3.36 6.63 2.25
C GLU A 14 -1.82 6.48 2.19
N SER A 15 -1.29 5.37 2.70
CA SER A 15 0.14 4.99 2.65
C SER A 15 1.07 6.07 3.16
N ARG A 16 0.85 6.54 4.38
CA ARG A 16 1.72 7.54 5.01
C ARG A 16 3.15 7.01 5.20
N PRO A 17 4.17 7.82 4.98
CA PRO A 17 4.14 9.25 4.56
C PRO A 17 4.20 9.48 3.04
N PHE A 18 3.69 8.55 2.22
CA PHE A 18 3.78 8.58 0.75
C PHE A 18 2.44 8.94 0.08
N GLU A 19 1.65 9.82 0.69
CA GLU A 19 0.29 10.18 0.26
C GLU A 19 0.25 10.76 -1.16
N THR A 20 1.30 11.46 -1.57
CA THR A 20 1.39 12.01 -2.94
C THR A 20 1.38 10.92 -3.99
N VAL A 21 2.03 9.78 -3.73
CA VAL A 21 2.05 8.63 -4.64
C VAL A 21 0.67 8.01 -4.77
N VAL A 22 -0.04 7.90 -3.65
CA VAL A 22 -1.43 7.40 -3.66
C VAL A 22 -2.33 8.34 -4.44
N SER A 23 -2.20 9.65 -4.25
CA SER A 23 -2.95 10.65 -4.99
C SER A 23 -2.76 10.52 -6.51
N GLU A 24 -1.52 10.38 -6.97
CA GLU A 24 -1.25 10.19 -8.40
C GLU A 24 -1.81 8.87 -8.94
N ARG A 25 -1.71 7.80 -8.17
CA ARG A 25 -2.28 6.50 -8.54
C ARG A 25 -3.80 6.54 -8.62
N LEU A 26 -4.46 7.22 -7.68
CA LEU A 26 -5.91 7.41 -7.70
C LEU A 26 -6.38 8.14 -8.95
N LYS A 27 -5.67 9.17 -9.42
CA LYS A 27 -5.99 9.87 -10.65
C LYS A 27 -6.05 8.92 -11.85
N VAL A 28 -5.13 7.95 -11.91
CA VAL A 28 -5.11 6.92 -12.98
C VAL A 28 -6.36 6.05 -12.91
N PHE A 29 -6.75 5.58 -11.73
CA PHE A 29 -7.93 4.75 -11.56
C PHE A 29 -9.22 5.50 -11.88
N ILE A 30 -9.34 6.75 -11.41
CA ILE A 30 -10.50 7.61 -11.71
C ILE A 30 -10.60 7.86 -13.21
N ALA A 31 -9.48 8.18 -13.87
CA ALA A 31 -9.46 8.39 -15.31
C ALA A 31 -9.84 7.13 -16.11
N ALA A 32 -9.55 5.95 -15.56
CA ALA A 32 -9.96 4.66 -16.12
C ALA A 32 -11.42 4.28 -15.82
N GLY A 33 -12.16 5.12 -15.08
CA GLY A 33 -13.58 4.93 -14.80
C GLY A 33 -13.90 4.05 -13.59
N TYR A 34 -12.92 3.82 -12.69
CA TYR A 34 -13.16 3.08 -11.46
C TYR A 34 -13.72 3.99 -10.36
N GLU A 35 -14.65 3.46 -9.59
CA GLU A 35 -14.99 4.04 -8.29
C GLU A 35 -13.80 3.86 -7.35
N THR A 36 -13.44 4.92 -6.62
CA THR A 36 -12.30 4.90 -5.70
C THR A 36 -12.70 5.32 -4.29
N VAL A 37 -12.18 4.61 -3.29
CA VAL A 37 -12.37 4.90 -1.87
C VAL A 37 -11.00 5.02 -1.23
N VAL A 38 -10.76 6.10 -0.49
CA VAL A 38 -9.52 6.28 0.29
C VAL A 38 -9.80 5.93 1.74
N ILE A 39 -8.92 5.14 2.33
CA ILE A 39 -8.97 4.75 3.74
C ILE A 39 -7.68 5.12 4.46
N GLY A 40 -7.76 5.36 5.76
CA GLY A 40 -6.57 5.48 6.59
C GLY A 40 -5.82 4.14 6.68
N ASP A 41 -4.51 4.18 6.84
CA ASP A 41 -3.67 2.98 6.91
C ASP A 41 -4.09 2.03 8.04
N ASN A 42 -4.52 2.57 9.17
CA ASN A 42 -5.00 1.80 10.31
C ASN A 42 -6.38 1.15 10.09
N MET A 43 -7.07 1.46 8.99
CA MET A 43 -8.38 0.87 8.65
C MET A 43 -8.26 -0.36 7.73
N ILE A 44 -7.07 -0.69 7.25
CA ILE A 44 -6.84 -1.82 6.34
C ILE A 44 -7.38 -3.13 6.96
N GLY A 45 -7.00 -3.42 8.20
CA GLY A 45 -7.44 -4.63 8.89
C GLY A 45 -8.96 -4.71 9.05
N PHE A 46 -9.60 -3.59 9.39
CA PHE A 46 -11.06 -3.50 9.48
C PHE A 46 -11.72 -3.81 8.12
N CYS A 47 -11.26 -3.19 7.06
CA CYS A 47 -11.84 -3.37 5.72
C CYS A 47 -11.72 -4.82 5.23
N ILE A 48 -10.59 -5.48 5.47
CA ILE A 48 -10.40 -6.89 5.12
C ILE A 48 -11.29 -7.78 5.98
N ALA A 49 -11.30 -7.59 7.30
CA ALA A 49 -12.09 -8.39 8.23
C ALA A 49 -13.61 -8.29 7.97
N GLN A 50 -14.08 -7.10 7.61
CA GLN A 50 -15.48 -6.85 7.26
C GLN A 50 -15.83 -7.24 5.82
N LYS A 51 -14.94 -7.90 5.10
CA LYS A 51 -15.14 -8.35 3.72
C LYS A 51 -15.54 -7.22 2.75
N LYS A 52 -15.02 -6.00 3.00
CA LYS A 52 -15.21 -4.85 2.11
C LYS A 52 -14.39 -4.99 0.83
N VAL A 53 -13.31 -5.78 0.88
CA VAL A 53 -12.45 -6.09 -0.26
C VAL A 53 -12.31 -7.61 -0.40
N ASN A 54 -12.19 -8.08 -1.63
CA ASN A 54 -12.09 -9.51 -1.97
C ASN A 54 -10.73 -9.90 -2.57
N ALA A 55 -9.89 -8.93 -2.84
CA ALA A 55 -8.48 -9.12 -3.20
C ALA A 55 -7.67 -7.89 -2.78
N VAL A 56 -6.40 -8.09 -2.49
CA VAL A 56 -5.47 -6.99 -2.20
C VAL A 56 -4.29 -7.05 -3.15
N PHE A 57 -3.74 -5.86 -3.45
CA PHE A 57 -2.57 -5.68 -4.28
C PHE A 57 -1.51 -4.92 -3.50
N VAL A 58 -0.31 -5.49 -3.46
CA VAL A 58 0.86 -4.88 -2.85
C VAL A 58 1.80 -4.45 -3.96
N PHE A 59 2.26 -3.21 -3.91
CA PHE A 59 3.14 -2.66 -4.93
C PHE A 59 4.60 -2.99 -4.63
N TYR A 60 5.32 -3.49 -5.63
CA TYR A 60 6.73 -3.86 -5.50
C TYR A 60 7.61 -3.15 -6.52
N GLN A 61 8.86 -2.89 -6.15
CA GLN A 61 9.88 -2.33 -7.03
C GLN A 61 10.73 -3.42 -7.70
N HIS A 62 11.18 -4.38 -6.90
CA HIS A 62 11.96 -5.50 -7.39
C HIS A 62 11.67 -6.76 -6.58
N VAL A 63 11.98 -7.90 -7.16
CA VAL A 63 11.78 -9.22 -6.58
C VAL A 63 13.08 -10.01 -6.64
N THR A 64 13.41 -10.68 -5.55
CA THR A 64 14.45 -11.70 -5.47
C THR A 64 13.83 -13.10 -5.60
N ASN A 65 14.61 -14.15 -5.40
CA ASN A 65 14.08 -15.52 -5.42
C ASN A 65 13.14 -15.83 -4.27
N GLU A 66 13.20 -15.06 -3.16
CA GLU A 66 12.47 -15.38 -1.93
C GLU A 66 11.54 -14.23 -1.47
N HIS A 67 11.88 -12.99 -1.83
CA HIS A 67 11.21 -11.79 -1.31
C HIS A 67 10.89 -10.78 -2.41
N ALA A 68 9.82 -10.03 -2.18
CA ALA A 68 9.54 -8.80 -2.89
C ALA A 68 9.94 -7.60 -2.02
N CYS A 69 10.58 -6.61 -2.64
CA CYS A 69 10.78 -5.30 -2.04
C CYS A 69 9.57 -4.44 -2.35
N CYS A 70 8.75 -4.21 -1.33
CA CYS A 70 7.46 -3.55 -1.45
C CYS A 70 7.50 -2.14 -0.87
N GLN A 71 6.58 -1.30 -1.32
CA GLN A 71 6.32 -0.03 -0.67
C GLN A 71 5.98 -0.26 0.82
N GLY A 72 6.37 0.67 1.69
CA GLY A 72 6.09 0.59 3.13
C GLY A 72 4.61 0.34 3.41
N GLY A 73 4.34 -0.58 4.35
CA GLY A 73 3.00 -1.11 4.62
C GLY A 73 2.66 -2.39 3.87
N GLY A 74 3.47 -2.81 2.88
CA GLY A 74 3.22 -4.02 2.11
C GLY A 74 3.23 -5.30 2.96
N LEU A 75 4.12 -5.39 3.95
CA LEU A 75 4.15 -6.51 4.88
C LEU A 75 2.87 -6.58 5.72
N LEU A 76 2.40 -5.45 6.24
CA LEU A 76 1.16 -5.38 7.01
C LEU A 76 -0.02 -5.93 6.20
N VAL A 77 -0.18 -5.46 4.96
CA VAL A 77 -1.27 -5.89 4.07
C VAL A 77 -1.17 -7.38 3.74
N ALA A 78 0.03 -7.86 3.43
CA ALA A 78 0.24 -9.27 3.08
C ALA A 78 -0.07 -10.22 4.25
N VAL A 79 0.37 -9.86 5.46
CA VAL A 79 0.09 -10.65 6.68
C VAL A 79 -1.41 -10.67 6.98
N LEU A 80 -2.08 -9.52 6.95
CA LEU A 80 -3.52 -9.42 7.20
C LEU A 80 -4.33 -10.19 6.15
N ALA A 81 -3.97 -10.08 4.87
CA ALA A 81 -4.64 -10.80 3.81
C ALA A 81 -4.54 -12.32 4.00
N LYS A 82 -3.34 -12.82 4.34
CA LYS A 82 -3.11 -14.24 4.61
C LYS A 82 -3.93 -14.72 5.81
N GLU A 83 -3.87 -14.02 6.92
CA GLU A 83 -4.58 -14.38 8.14
C GLU A 83 -6.10 -14.36 7.96
N LEU A 84 -6.62 -13.40 7.22
CA LEU A 84 -8.04 -13.21 6.99
C LEU A 84 -8.57 -13.90 5.72
N GLY A 85 -7.73 -14.68 5.03
CA GLY A 85 -8.14 -15.52 3.90
C GLY A 85 -8.47 -14.73 2.63
N VAL A 86 -7.86 -13.57 2.41
CA VAL A 86 -8.04 -12.76 1.21
C VAL A 86 -6.84 -12.94 0.28
N ALA A 87 -7.09 -13.05 -1.03
CA ALA A 87 -6.02 -13.17 -2.02
C ALA A 87 -5.14 -11.92 -2.02
N CYS A 88 -3.84 -12.11 -1.88
CA CYS A 88 -2.83 -11.06 -1.95
C CYS A 88 -2.01 -11.23 -3.22
N ASN A 89 -1.87 -10.16 -4.00
CA ASN A 89 -1.19 -10.18 -5.28
C ASN A 89 -0.12 -9.09 -5.33
N LEU A 90 0.94 -9.32 -6.13
CA LEU A 90 1.99 -8.33 -6.38
C LEU A 90 1.68 -7.56 -7.66
N TYR A 91 1.90 -6.26 -7.61
CA TYR A 91 1.81 -5.36 -8.77
C TYR A 91 3.06 -4.47 -8.87
N PRO A 92 3.70 -4.35 -10.05
CA PRO A 92 4.92 -3.56 -10.18
C PRO A 92 4.65 -2.06 -10.03
N THR A 93 5.64 -1.34 -9.49
CA THR A 93 5.63 0.13 -9.41
C THR A 93 7.01 0.70 -9.73
N ASP A 94 7.03 1.86 -10.36
CA ASP A 94 8.25 2.63 -10.61
C ASP A 94 8.64 3.54 -9.43
N PHE A 95 7.77 3.65 -8.42
CA PHE A 95 8.01 4.50 -7.27
C PHE A 95 9.03 3.87 -6.31
N ASP A 96 10.16 4.54 -6.12
CA ASP A 96 11.22 4.16 -5.17
C ASP A 96 10.96 4.78 -3.79
N SER A 97 10.30 4.02 -2.92
CA SER A 97 10.00 4.47 -1.56
C SER A 97 11.22 4.56 -0.65
N GLU A 98 12.30 3.81 -0.93
CA GLU A 98 13.54 3.90 -0.17
C GLU A 98 14.20 5.27 -0.36
N LYS A 99 14.18 5.78 -1.60
CA LYS A 99 14.69 7.14 -1.91
C LYS A 99 13.77 8.25 -1.41
N ALA A 100 12.47 7.99 -1.33
CA ALA A 100 11.49 8.98 -0.88
C ALA A 100 11.44 9.13 0.65
N ALA A 101 11.87 8.11 1.40
CA ALA A 101 11.90 8.13 2.87
C ALA A 101 13.10 8.92 3.42
N THR A 102 13.19 10.20 3.07
CA THR A 102 14.33 11.05 3.44
C THR A 102 14.08 11.99 4.62
N GLY A 103 12.95 11.87 5.30
CA GLY A 103 12.56 12.80 6.37
C GLY A 103 12.72 12.21 7.76
N ASP A 104 13.25 13.01 8.70
CA ASP A 104 13.35 12.68 10.13
C ASP A 104 12.06 12.96 10.90
N SER A 105 11.02 13.48 10.24
CA SER A 105 9.77 13.85 10.88
C SER A 105 8.55 13.33 10.15
N LEU A 106 7.57 12.89 10.95
CA LEU A 106 6.24 12.55 10.47
C LEU A 106 5.31 13.75 10.65
N CYS A 107 4.56 14.08 9.61
CA CYS A 107 3.54 15.12 9.63
C CYS A 107 2.16 14.53 9.47
N PHE A 108 1.21 15.01 10.24
CA PHE A 108 -0.21 14.68 10.11
C PHE A 108 -1.01 15.98 9.93
N ALA A 109 -1.80 16.05 8.87
CA ALA A 109 -2.56 17.27 8.53
C ALA A 109 -1.73 18.56 8.56
N GLY A 110 -0.47 18.50 8.10
CA GLY A 110 0.47 19.62 8.12
C GLY A 110 1.15 19.88 9.47
N HIS A 111 0.86 19.09 10.50
CA HIS A 111 1.49 19.20 11.82
C HIS A 111 2.55 18.13 12.00
N ASN A 112 3.73 18.53 12.47
CA ASN A 112 4.75 17.58 12.88
C ASN A 112 4.30 16.86 14.16
N ILE A 113 4.19 15.53 14.11
CA ILE A 113 3.79 14.70 15.24
C ILE A 113 4.96 14.10 16.01
N THR A 114 6.20 14.42 15.61
CA THR A 114 7.41 14.03 16.34
C THR A 114 7.70 15.06 17.42
N PRO A 115 7.44 14.78 18.71
CA PRO A 115 7.67 15.72 19.78
C PRO A 115 9.16 16.05 19.92
N LEU A 116 9.46 17.23 20.48
CA LEU A 116 10.83 17.62 20.81
C LEU A 116 11.50 16.54 21.69
N GLY A 117 12.71 16.12 21.28
CA GLY A 117 13.49 15.07 21.99
C GLY A 117 13.11 13.63 21.61
N SER A 118 12.13 13.42 20.71
CA SER A 118 11.87 12.12 20.09
C SER A 118 12.42 12.04 18.67
N HIS A 119 12.47 10.84 18.15
CA HIS A 119 12.91 10.56 16.79
C HIS A 119 11.79 9.88 16.01
N SER A 120 11.64 10.21 14.72
CA SER A 120 10.81 9.45 13.80
C SER A 120 11.63 8.33 13.15
N TYR A 121 10.99 7.20 12.89
CA TYR A 121 11.56 6.08 12.16
C TYR A 121 10.65 5.75 10.97
N ILE A 122 11.16 5.97 9.75
CA ILE A 122 10.39 5.85 8.52
C ILE A 122 11.10 4.88 7.57
N PRO A 123 10.88 3.57 7.68
CA PRO A 123 11.39 2.61 6.70
C PRO A 123 10.79 2.90 5.32
N GLY A 124 11.64 3.03 4.30
CA GLY A 124 11.19 3.30 2.94
C GLY A 124 10.55 2.11 2.25
N ALA A 125 10.91 0.89 2.64
CA ALA A 125 10.42 -0.31 2.00
C ALA A 125 10.27 -1.47 2.99
N ASP A 126 9.37 -2.40 2.63
CA ASP A 126 9.19 -3.69 3.28
C ASP A 126 9.77 -4.82 2.44
N ARG A 127 10.38 -5.80 3.09
CA ARG A 127 10.75 -7.07 2.47
C ARG A 127 9.68 -8.10 2.82
N VAL A 128 8.94 -8.55 1.81
CA VAL A 128 7.81 -9.46 1.99
C VAL A 128 8.11 -10.79 1.30
N ALA A 129 8.02 -11.90 2.02
CA ALA A 129 8.25 -13.22 1.45
C ALA A 129 7.26 -13.52 0.32
N LEU A 130 7.74 -14.10 -0.78
CA LEU A 130 6.90 -14.42 -1.94
C LEU A 130 5.78 -15.40 -1.62
N SER A 131 5.92 -16.19 -0.57
CA SER A 131 4.88 -17.13 -0.10
C SER A 131 3.58 -16.47 0.39
N TYR A 132 3.58 -15.15 0.58
CA TYR A 132 2.36 -14.40 0.90
C TYR A 132 1.48 -14.13 -0.32
N PHE A 133 2.05 -14.20 -1.52
CA PHE A 133 1.36 -13.75 -2.73
C PHE A 133 0.84 -14.91 -3.56
N LYS A 134 -0.38 -14.74 -4.07
CA LYS A 134 -1.03 -15.70 -4.96
C LYS A 134 -0.55 -15.53 -6.40
N GLU A 135 -0.48 -14.29 -6.86
CA GLU A 135 -0.09 -13.94 -8.22
C GLU A 135 0.89 -12.75 -8.23
N ARG A 136 1.71 -12.70 -9.27
CA ARG A 136 2.61 -11.60 -9.58
C ARG A 136 2.30 -11.10 -10.99
N TRP A 137 2.03 -9.84 -11.09
CA TRP A 137 1.74 -9.12 -12.34
C TRP A 137 2.97 -8.42 -12.87
#